data_545ddf851c67dc50c08959ce341ac529
#
_entry.id   545ddf851c67dc50c08959ce341ac529
#
_cell.length_a   1.000
_cell.length_b   1.000
_cell.length_c   1.000
_cell.angle_alpha   90.00
_cell.angle_beta   90.00
_cell.angle_gamma   90.00
#
_symmetry.space_group_name_H-M   'P 1'
#
loop_
_entity.id
_entity.type
_entity.pdbx_description
1 polymer ?
#
loop_
_entity_poly.entity_id
_entity_poly.type
_entity_poly.pdbx_seq_one_letter_code
_entity_poly.pdbx_strand_id
1 'polypeptide(L)'
;MAADQMGLVRGSFVQALTIKDILTASVIGAFVSTFGTLIALYLKDVLAVRSFERWKARQTLIGIYRRYRMPIFIAAEELSGGLHSIAKSETPARGYSVQLLKTQTKRDPTALAGEHYKQYRFVSHVYRLCSFLAWVEMYRRDIGTLDVDALDRNHRLESCLENVRSAIADGWVNSHPDIDAWRDCLIFREELRAIGSKMTEGQKDLTILDFGSFSEILQSDPNGDGQARWFYQAALF
;
A
#
# COMPACT_ATOMS: atom_id res chain seq x y z
N MET A 1 -55.66 47.27 -69.22
CA MET A 1 -54.84 48.33 -68.63
C MET A 1 -54.74 48.05 -67.14
N ALA A 2 -53.78 47.24 -66.70
CA ALA A 2 -53.38 47.07 -65.30
C ALA A 2 -52.27 45.97 -65.22
N ALA A 3 -51.11 46.21 -65.78
CA ALA A 3 -49.97 45.26 -65.70
C ALA A 3 -48.65 46.05 -65.79
N ASP A 4 -48.38 46.93 -64.81
CA ASP A 4 -47.05 47.60 -64.82
C ASP A 4 -46.67 48.22 -63.45
N GLN A 5 -47.01 47.58 -62.36
CA GLN A 5 -46.55 48.07 -61.04
C GLN A 5 -46.00 46.98 -60.12
N MET A 6 -45.47 45.86 -60.66
CA MET A 6 -44.92 44.78 -59.84
C MET A 6 -43.39 44.59 -60.01
N GLY A 7 -42.69 45.62 -60.50
CA GLY A 7 -41.26 45.49 -60.87
C GLY A 7 -40.26 46.30 -60.02
N LEU A 8 -40.64 46.99 -58.96
CA LEU A 8 -39.76 48.00 -58.37
C LEU A 8 -39.55 47.92 -56.85
N VAL A 9 -39.70 46.74 -56.25
CA VAL A 9 -39.40 46.60 -54.77
C VAL A 9 -38.35 45.48 -54.46
N ARG A 10 -37.61 45.05 -55.45
CA ARG A 10 -36.58 44.01 -55.21
C ARG A 10 -35.12 44.49 -55.25
N GLY A 11 -34.90 45.80 -55.21
CA GLY A 11 -33.57 46.39 -55.48
C GLY A 11 -32.94 47.24 -54.37
N SER A 12 -33.26 47.05 -53.10
CA SER A 12 -32.70 47.98 -52.10
C SER A 12 -32.36 47.39 -50.75
N PHE A 13 -31.82 46.17 -50.69
CA PHE A 13 -31.31 45.62 -49.45
C PHE A 13 -29.89 45.03 -49.59
N VAL A 14 -29.13 45.47 -50.54
CA VAL A 14 -27.67 45.35 -50.45
C VAL A 14 -27.21 46.67 -49.83
N GLN A 15 -27.37 46.80 -48.52
CA GLN A 15 -26.65 47.84 -47.78
C GLN A 15 -25.17 47.64 -48.11
N ALA A 16 -24.55 48.66 -48.69
CA ALA A 16 -23.14 48.72 -48.93
C ALA A 16 -22.46 48.53 -47.57
N LEU A 17 -21.99 47.31 -47.28
CA LEU A 17 -21.12 47.02 -46.15
C LEU A 17 -19.94 48.01 -46.28
N THR A 18 -19.95 48.98 -45.40
CA THR A 18 -18.87 50.01 -45.40
C THR A 18 -17.56 49.30 -45.14
N ILE A 19 -16.47 49.72 -45.78
CA ILE A 19 -15.14 49.15 -45.58
C ILE A 19 -14.78 49.03 -44.09
N LYS A 20 -15.31 49.94 -43.27
CA LYS A 20 -15.19 49.92 -41.80
C LYS A 20 -15.86 48.69 -41.18
N ASP A 21 -17.03 48.27 -41.63
CA ASP A 21 -17.75 47.09 -41.08
C ASP A 21 -17.04 45.81 -41.42
N ILE A 22 -16.46 45.73 -42.61
CA ILE A 22 -15.62 44.57 -43.03
C ILE A 22 -14.34 44.52 -42.24
N LEU A 23 -13.66 45.65 -42.01
CA LEU A 23 -12.46 45.72 -41.20
C LEU A 23 -12.73 45.36 -39.73
N THR A 24 -13.77 45.88 -39.13
CA THR A 24 -14.15 45.55 -37.75
C THR A 24 -14.51 44.07 -37.59
N ALA A 25 -15.28 43.50 -38.51
CA ALA A 25 -15.61 42.10 -38.50
C ALA A 25 -14.38 41.19 -38.65
N SER A 26 -13.43 41.57 -39.51
CA SER A 26 -12.19 40.78 -39.69
C SER A 26 -11.26 40.84 -38.47
N VAL A 27 -11.15 42.00 -37.83
CA VAL A 27 -10.37 42.19 -36.62
C VAL A 27 -10.97 41.38 -35.45
N ILE A 28 -12.31 41.45 -35.25
CA ILE A 28 -13.00 40.65 -34.24
C ILE A 28 -12.85 39.18 -34.53
N GLY A 29 -12.97 38.75 -35.78
CA GLY A 29 -12.78 37.36 -36.19
C GLY A 29 -11.37 36.83 -35.90
N ALA A 30 -10.37 37.69 -36.20
CA ALA A 30 -8.97 37.35 -35.89
C ALA A 30 -8.71 37.24 -34.38
N PHE A 31 -9.27 38.15 -33.58
CA PHE A 31 -9.16 38.07 -32.11
C PHE A 31 -9.83 36.81 -31.55
N VAL A 32 -11.05 36.49 -31.95
CA VAL A 32 -11.79 35.29 -31.51
C VAL A 32 -11.05 34.04 -31.92
N SER A 33 -10.52 33.98 -33.15
CA SER A 33 -9.74 32.84 -33.63
C SER A 33 -8.45 32.65 -32.85
N THR A 34 -7.69 33.73 -32.64
CA THR A 34 -6.43 33.69 -31.88
C THR A 34 -6.67 33.29 -30.43
N PHE A 35 -7.70 33.86 -29.78
CA PHE A 35 -8.05 33.52 -28.40
C PHE A 35 -8.56 32.11 -28.27
N GLY A 36 -9.39 31.64 -29.21
CA GLY A 36 -9.84 30.27 -29.30
C GLY A 36 -8.69 29.28 -29.46
N THR A 37 -7.71 29.59 -30.30
CA THR A 37 -6.51 28.77 -30.50
C THR A 37 -5.64 28.72 -29.26
N LEU A 38 -5.43 29.83 -28.58
CA LEU A 38 -4.68 29.90 -27.32
C LEU A 38 -5.36 29.05 -26.21
N ILE A 39 -6.67 29.20 -26.08
CA ILE A 39 -7.43 28.40 -25.12
C ILE A 39 -7.35 26.92 -25.49
N ALA A 40 -7.50 26.54 -26.75
CA ALA A 40 -7.40 25.15 -27.19
C ALA A 40 -6.00 24.56 -26.93
N LEU A 41 -4.93 25.32 -27.20
CA LEU A 41 -3.57 24.92 -26.89
C LEU A 41 -3.35 24.77 -25.37
N TYR A 42 -3.79 25.72 -24.59
CA TYR A 42 -3.70 25.66 -23.13
C TYR A 42 -4.44 24.45 -22.55
N LEU A 43 -5.68 24.22 -23.01
CA LEU A 43 -6.47 23.06 -22.59
C LEU A 43 -5.81 21.76 -23.03
N LYS A 44 -5.31 21.68 -24.26
CA LYS A 44 -4.62 20.51 -24.77
C LYS A 44 -3.36 20.21 -23.97
N ASP A 45 -2.50 21.20 -23.76
CA ASP A 45 -1.22 20.97 -23.08
C ASP A 45 -1.41 20.69 -21.59
N VAL A 46 -2.23 21.48 -20.89
CA VAL A 46 -2.41 21.33 -19.45
C VAL A 46 -3.28 20.12 -19.11
N LEU A 47 -4.42 19.93 -19.80
CA LEU A 47 -5.33 18.83 -19.47
C LEU A 47 -4.82 17.51 -20.03
N ALA A 48 -4.24 17.47 -21.22
CA ALA A 48 -3.72 16.23 -21.80
C ALA A 48 -2.50 15.72 -21.00
N VAL A 49 -1.56 16.60 -20.64
CA VAL A 49 -0.40 16.22 -19.84
C VAL A 49 -0.84 15.72 -18.47
N ARG A 50 -1.69 16.45 -17.76
CA ARG A 50 -2.20 16.02 -16.45
C ARG A 50 -3.00 14.73 -16.51
N SER A 51 -3.82 14.54 -17.54
CA SER A 51 -4.59 13.30 -17.71
C SER A 51 -3.68 12.11 -18.03
N PHE A 52 -2.63 12.32 -18.81
CA PHE A 52 -1.66 11.30 -19.14
C PHE A 52 -0.80 10.92 -17.92
N GLU A 53 -0.34 11.88 -17.13
CA GLU A 53 0.40 11.62 -15.89
C GLU A 53 -0.46 10.83 -14.88
N ARG A 54 -1.72 11.23 -14.69
CA ARG A 54 -2.68 10.49 -13.86
C ARG A 54 -2.94 9.08 -14.38
N TRP A 55 -3.06 8.92 -15.69
CA TRP A 55 -3.23 7.60 -16.29
C TRP A 55 -1.99 6.73 -16.07
N LYS A 56 -0.78 7.27 -16.30
CA LYS A 56 0.49 6.59 -16.06
C LYS A 56 0.65 6.18 -14.60
N ALA A 57 0.40 7.09 -13.66
CA ALA A 57 0.44 6.82 -12.23
C ALA A 57 -0.54 5.69 -11.84
N ARG A 58 -1.75 5.70 -12.42
CA ARG A 58 -2.74 4.63 -12.22
C ARG A 58 -2.28 3.28 -12.76
N GLN A 59 -1.66 3.25 -13.94
CA GLN A 59 -1.11 2.00 -14.51
C GLN A 59 0.02 1.45 -13.63
N THR A 60 0.90 2.31 -13.14
CA THR A 60 1.95 1.93 -12.21
C THR A 60 1.36 1.36 -10.92
N LEU A 61 0.35 2.02 -10.34
CA LEU A 61 -0.35 1.54 -9.14
C LEU A 61 -1.00 0.16 -9.35
N ILE A 62 -1.67 -0.04 -10.49
CA ILE A 62 -2.24 -1.35 -10.86
C ILE A 62 -1.14 -2.41 -10.96
N GLY A 63 0.02 -2.06 -11.53
CA GLY A 63 1.19 -2.93 -11.62
C GLY A 63 1.70 -3.34 -10.24
N ILE A 64 1.88 -2.38 -9.33
CA ILE A 64 2.28 -2.62 -7.95
C ILE A 64 1.25 -3.51 -7.26
N TYR A 65 -0.04 -3.17 -7.33
CA TYR A 65 -1.09 -3.95 -6.72
C TYR A 65 -1.10 -5.41 -7.22
N ARG A 66 -0.96 -5.65 -8.52
CA ARG A 66 -0.91 -7.01 -9.08
C ARG A 66 0.29 -7.79 -8.57
N ARG A 67 1.42 -7.14 -8.37
CA ARG A 67 2.67 -7.74 -7.89
C ARG A 67 2.55 -8.21 -6.44
N TYR A 68 1.96 -7.41 -5.57
CA TYR A 68 1.90 -7.67 -4.12
C TYR A 68 0.63 -8.38 -3.66
N ARG A 69 -0.45 -8.34 -4.43
CA ARG A 69 -1.75 -8.89 -4.02
C ARG A 69 -1.66 -10.34 -3.57
N MET A 70 -1.04 -11.20 -4.35
CA MET A 70 -0.96 -12.63 -4.03
C MET A 70 -0.01 -12.91 -2.87
N PRO A 71 1.21 -12.38 -2.83
CA PRO A 71 2.09 -12.56 -1.67
C PRO A 71 1.47 -12.09 -0.36
N ILE A 72 0.86 -10.91 -0.32
CA ILE A 72 0.17 -10.40 0.88
C ILE A 72 -0.99 -11.30 1.27
N PHE A 73 -1.80 -11.74 0.31
CA PHE A 73 -2.94 -12.62 0.58
C PHE A 73 -2.51 -13.95 1.19
N ILE A 74 -1.50 -14.62 0.60
CA ILE A 74 -0.97 -15.88 1.09
C ILE A 74 -0.39 -15.70 2.51
N ALA A 75 0.42 -14.67 2.72
CA ALA A 75 1.01 -14.40 4.03
C ALA A 75 -0.05 -14.07 5.10
N ALA A 76 -1.11 -13.35 4.73
CA ALA A 76 -2.23 -13.07 5.62
C ALA A 76 -3.04 -14.31 5.96
N GLU A 77 -3.25 -15.22 5.01
CA GLU A 77 -3.95 -16.49 5.22
C GLU A 77 -3.14 -17.39 6.13
N GLU A 78 -1.83 -17.52 5.90
CA GLU A 78 -0.93 -18.30 6.77
C GLU A 78 -0.87 -17.75 8.19
N LEU A 79 -0.81 -16.42 8.34
CA LEU A 79 -0.85 -15.74 9.64
C LEU A 79 -2.18 -16.01 10.34
N SER A 80 -3.30 -15.81 9.66
CA SER A 80 -4.63 -16.05 10.20
C SER A 80 -4.81 -17.52 10.65
N GLY A 81 -4.37 -18.47 9.83
CA GLY A 81 -4.37 -19.90 10.19
C GLY A 81 -3.50 -20.19 11.41
N GLY A 82 -2.34 -19.53 11.51
CA GLY A 82 -1.47 -19.60 12.68
C GLY A 82 -2.14 -19.11 13.96
N LEU A 83 -2.69 -17.90 13.92
CA LEU A 83 -3.39 -17.28 15.05
C LEU A 83 -4.61 -18.11 15.48
N HIS A 84 -5.38 -18.61 14.52
CA HIS A 84 -6.50 -19.49 14.82
C HIS A 84 -6.08 -20.81 15.50
N SER A 85 -4.95 -21.38 15.09
CA SER A 85 -4.37 -22.56 15.72
C SER A 85 -3.93 -22.29 17.17
N ILE A 86 -3.39 -21.10 17.44
CA ILE A 86 -3.02 -20.67 18.81
C ILE A 86 -4.28 -20.50 19.66
N ALA A 87 -5.28 -19.78 19.14
CA ALA A 87 -6.53 -19.50 19.85
C ALA A 87 -7.33 -20.77 20.20
N LYS A 88 -7.25 -21.81 19.35
CA LYS A 88 -7.92 -23.11 19.58
C LYS A 88 -7.14 -24.06 20.49
N SER A 89 -5.85 -23.81 20.73
CA SER A 89 -5.08 -24.69 21.60
C SER A 89 -5.53 -24.47 23.05
N GLU A 90 -6.03 -25.51 23.70
CA GLU A 90 -6.46 -25.48 25.11
C GLU A 90 -5.31 -25.18 26.08
N THR A 91 -4.08 -25.34 25.63
CA THR A 91 -2.90 -24.97 26.40
C THR A 91 -2.67 -23.47 26.20
N PRO A 92 -2.88 -22.64 27.23
CA PRO A 92 -2.61 -21.23 27.13
C PRO A 92 -1.15 -21.03 26.68
N ALA A 93 -0.95 -20.22 25.68
CA ALA A 93 0.35 -19.88 25.09
C ALA A 93 1.36 -19.29 26.11
N ARG A 94 0.98 -19.12 27.36
CA ARG A 94 1.80 -18.67 28.49
C ARG A 94 3.13 -19.45 28.69
N GLY A 95 3.30 -20.59 28.04
CA GLY A 95 4.56 -21.36 28.07
C GLY A 95 5.49 -21.14 26.89
N TYR A 96 5.08 -20.39 25.88
CA TYR A 96 5.91 -20.07 24.70
C TYR A 96 6.65 -18.73 24.89
N SER A 97 7.29 -18.56 26.04
CA SER A 97 8.09 -17.37 26.27
C SER A 97 9.43 -17.47 25.53
N VAL A 98 10.05 -16.32 25.29
CA VAL A 98 11.43 -16.16 24.80
C VAL A 98 12.42 -17.07 25.56
N GLN A 99 12.09 -17.53 26.76
CA GLN A 99 12.87 -18.52 27.51
C GLN A 99 13.03 -19.86 26.77
N LEU A 100 12.07 -20.28 25.93
CA LEU A 100 12.21 -21.50 25.11
C LEU A 100 13.34 -21.37 24.07
N LEU A 101 13.60 -20.20 23.58
CA LEU A 101 14.72 -19.95 22.67
C LEU A 101 16.07 -19.92 23.41
N LYS A 102 16.08 -19.51 24.69
CA LYS A 102 17.28 -19.41 25.52
C LYS A 102 17.76 -20.75 26.11
N THR A 103 16.88 -21.74 26.24
CA THR A 103 17.17 -23.02 26.97
C THR A 103 17.81 -24.10 26.12
N GLN A 104 18.17 -23.86 24.87
CA GLN A 104 18.69 -24.88 23.96
C GLN A 104 20.11 -25.38 24.18
N THR A 105 20.80 -24.95 25.22
CA THR A 105 22.22 -25.29 25.42
C THR A 105 22.50 -26.68 26.01
N LYS A 106 21.49 -27.43 26.46
CA LYS A 106 21.67 -28.84 26.90
C LYS A 106 20.51 -29.72 26.37
N ARG A 107 20.80 -30.47 25.32
CA ARG A 107 19.85 -31.42 24.74
C ARG A 107 19.91 -32.78 25.46
N ASP A 108 18.81 -33.17 26.06
CA ASP A 108 18.52 -34.55 26.41
C ASP A 108 17.75 -35.22 25.25
N PRO A 109 18.32 -36.25 24.60
CA PRO A 109 17.69 -36.88 23.42
C PRO A 109 16.30 -37.49 23.67
N THR A 110 15.97 -37.85 24.89
CA THR A 110 14.68 -38.47 25.21
C THR A 110 13.53 -37.48 25.46
N ALA A 111 13.84 -36.26 25.84
CA ALA A 111 12.86 -35.18 26.02
C ALA A 111 12.53 -34.44 24.68
N LEU A 112 13.23 -34.79 23.61
CA LEU A 112 13.42 -33.97 22.41
C LEU A 112 12.18 -33.82 21.51
N ALA A 113 11.31 -34.82 21.41
CA ALA A 113 10.22 -34.76 20.41
C ALA A 113 9.19 -33.67 20.75
N GLY A 114 8.83 -33.51 22.02
CA GLY A 114 7.86 -32.51 22.46
C GLY A 114 8.40 -31.08 22.43
N GLU A 115 9.66 -30.91 22.90
CA GLU A 115 10.33 -29.59 22.94
C GLU A 115 10.68 -29.07 21.54
N HIS A 116 11.19 -29.95 20.67
CA HIS A 116 11.49 -29.60 19.27
C HIS A 116 10.23 -29.17 18.51
N TYR A 117 9.11 -29.88 18.69
CA TYR A 117 7.84 -29.52 18.06
C TYR A 117 7.31 -28.17 18.55
N LYS A 118 7.35 -27.92 19.85
CA LYS A 118 6.93 -26.65 20.44
C LYS A 118 7.75 -25.48 19.90
N GLN A 119 9.07 -25.63 19.86
CA GLN A 119 9.99 -24.63 19.34
C GLN A 119 9.74 -24.36 17.84
N TYR A 120 9.65 -25.43 17.03
CA TYR A 120 9.35 -25.30 15.61
C TYR A 120 8.04 -24.54 15.40
N ARG A 121 7.00 -24.92 16.14
CA ARG A 121 5.70 -24.28 16.07
C ARG A 121 5.78 -22.79 16.41
N PHE A 122 6.48 -22.44 17.48
CA PHE A 122 6.69 -21.06 17.89
C PHE A 122 7.44 -20.25 16.80
N VAL A 123 8.60 -20.72 16.37
CA VAL A 123 9.38 -20.08 15.33
C VAL A 123 8.57 -19.92 14.04
N SER A 124 7.78 -20.92 13.68
CA SER A 124 6.89 -20.87 12.51
C SER A 124 5.80 -19.79 12.62
N HIS A 125 5.23 -19.56 13.80
CA HIS A 125 4.25 -18.49 13.99
C HIS A 125 4.89 -17.10 13.92
N VAL A 126 6.05 -16.93 14.55
CA VAL A 126 6.81 -15.67 14.46
C VAL A 126 7.21 -15.38 13.01
N TYR A 127 7.68 -16.40 12.29
CA TYR A 127 8.03 -16.27 10.87
C TYR A 127 6.84 -15.81 10.01
N ARG A 128 5.65 -16.36 10.22
CA ARG A 128 4.44 -15.97 9.47
C ARG A 128 4.08 -14.50 9.71
N LEU A 129 4.18 -14.04 10.96
CA LEU A 129 3.97 -12.62 11.28
C LEU A 129 5.01 -11.75 10.59
N CYS A 130 6.29 -12.08 10.73
CA CYS A 130 7.39 -11.34 10.10
C CYS A 130 7.26 -11.31 8.57
N SER A 131 6.88 -12.44 7.95
CA SER A 131 6.67 -12.56 6.51
C SER A 131 5.53 -11.66 6.03
N PHE A 132 4.40 -11.65 6.75
CA PHE A 132 3.30 -10.74 6.46
C PHE A 132 3.74 -9.28 6.53
N LEU A 133 4.44 -8.89 7.60
CA LEU A 133 4.95 -7.53 7.77
C LEU A 133 5.96 -7.15 6.68
N ALA A 134 6.79 -8.10 6.23
CA ALA A 134 7.73 -7.90 5.13
C ALA A 134 7.01 -7.53 3.82
N TRP A 135 6.01 -8.31 3.43
CA TRP A 135 5.24 -8.04 2.20
C TRP A 135 4.49 -6.71 2.28
N VAL A 136 3.94 -6.37 3.45
CA VAL A 136 3.27 -5.07 3.68
C VAL A 136 4.28 -3.93 3.56
N GLU A 137 5.48 -4.06 4.12
CA GLU A 137 6.50 -3.01 4.07
C GLU A 137 7.05 -2.82 2.65
N MET A 138 7.28 -3.90 1.89
CA MET A 138 7.68 -3.82 0.48
C MET A 138 6.62 -3.11 -0.37
N TYR A 139 5.35 -3.49 -0.19
CA TYR A 139 4.23 -2.84 -0.86
C TYR A 139 4.17 -1.33 -0.54
N ARG A 140 4.35 -0.94 0.72
CA ARG A 140 4.36 0.47 1.13
C ARG A 140 5.51 1.26 0.56
N ARG A 141 6.70 0.68 0.46
CA ARG A 141 7.86 1.32 -0.17
C ARG A 141 7.60 1.62 -1.64
N ASP A 142 7.04 0.67 -2.36
CA ASP A 142 6.74 0.84 -3.79
C ASP A 142 5.63 1.88 -4.01
N ILE A 143 4.58 1.90 -3.17
CA ILE A 143 3.52 2.91 -3.24
C ILE A 143 4.04 4.29 -2.82
N GLY A 144 4.89 4.36 -1.80
CA GLY A 144 5.44 5.64 -1.32
C GLY A 144 6.25 6.41 -2.37
N THR A 145 6.60 5.78 -3.47
CA THR A 145 7.24 6.43 -4.63
C THR A 145 6.25 7.07 -5.61
N LEU A 146 4.93 6.83 -5.43
CA LEU A 146 3.88 7.37 -6.30
C LEU A 146 3.33 8.69 -5.77
N ASP A 147 2.90 9.54 -6.69
CA ASP A 147 2.21 10.77 -6.35
C ASP A 147 0.85 10.50 -5.67
N VAL A 148 0.59 11.17 -4.55
CA VAL A 148 -0.55 10.95 -3.65
C VAL A 148 -1.91 11.08 -4.36
N ASP A 149 -2.00 11.94 -5.38
CA ASP A 149 -3.24 12.14 -6.14
C ASP A 149 -3.73 10.90 -6.90
N ALA A 150 -2.85 9.91 -7.13
CA ALA A 150 -3.21 8.65 -7.78
C ALA A 150 -3.83 7.63 -6.80
N LEU A 151 -3.65 7.84 -5.51
CA LEU A 151 -3.99 6.88 -4.43
C LEU A 151 -5.48 6.87 -4.05
N ASP A 152 -6.26 7.86 -4.45
CA ASP A 152 -7.64 8.11 -4.00
C ASP A 152 -8.65 6.94 -4.22
N ARG A 153 -8.26 5.85 -4.86
CA ARG A 153 -9.18 4.73 -5.16
C ARG A 153 -8.83 3.38 -4.52
N ASN A 154 -7.71 3.26 -3.83
CA ASN A 154 -7.28 1.97 -3.27
C ASN A 154 -7.47 1.85 -1.74
N HIS A 155 -8.40 2.63 -1.19
CA HIS A 155 -8.65 2.71 0.24
C HIS A 155 -8.93 1.36 0.93
N ARG A 156 -9.43 0.35 0.21
CA ARG A 156 -9.82 -0.91 0.86
C ARG A 156 -8.62 -1.71 1.37
N LEU A 157 -7.61 -1.97 0.52
CA LEU A 157 -6.44 -2.73 0.96
C LEU A 157 -5.66 -1.96 2.01
N GLU A 158 -5.41 -0.68 1.77
CA GLU A 158 -4.71 0.19 2.73
C GLU A 158 -5.45 0.30 4.06
N SER A 159 -6.77 0.45 4.03
CA SER A 159 -7.61 0.43 5.23
C SER A 159 -7.53 -0.91 5.96
N CYS A 160 -7.54 -2.04 5.25
CA CYS A 160 -7.36 -3.36 5.87
C CYS A 160 -5.98 -3.50 6.51
N LEU A 161 -4.92 -3.10 5.81
CA LEU A 161 -3.55 -3.16 6.33
C LEU A 161 -3.36 -2.23 7.52
N GLU A 162 -3.96 -1.05 7.47
CA GLU A 162 -3.93 -0.10 8.61
C GLU A 162 -4.70 -0.65 9.80
N ASN A 163 -5.86 -1.28 9.60
CA ASN A 163 -6.61 -1.93 10.68
C ASN A 163 -5.80 -3.04 11.35
N VAL A 164 -5.08 -3.87 10.57
CA VAL A 164 -4.20 -4.90 11.14
C VAL A 164 -3.06 -4.26 11.94
N ARG A 165 -2.44 -3.21 11.40
CA ARG A 165 -1.36 -2.48 12.11
C ARG A 165 -1.85 -1.84 13.40
N SER A 166 -3.01 -1.20 13.37
CA SER A 166 -3.61 -0.63 14.57
C SER A 166 -3.97 -1.70 15.60
N ALA A 167 -4.43 -2.86 15.16
CA ALA A 167 -4.72 -3.98 16.07
C ALA A 167 -3.46 -4.47 16.79
N ILE A 168 -2.31 -4.51 16.09
CA ILE A 168 -1.05 -4.98 16.67
C ILE A 168 -0.35 -3.88 17.50
N ALA A 169 -0.36 -2.63 17.02
CA ALA A 169 0.45 -1.54 17.60
C ALA A 169 -0.31 -0.66 18.58
N ASP A 170 -1.57 -0.34 18.29
CA ASP A 170 -2.31 0.65 19.06
C ASP A 170 -3.18 0.00 20.13
N GLY A 171 -3.34 -1.33 20.06
CA GLY A 171 -4.13 -2.14 20.98
C GLY A 171 -5.49 -1.52 21.25
N TRP A 172 -6.51 -1.86 20.51
CA TRP A 172 -7.91 -1.48 20.79
C TRP A 172 -8.41 -2.06 22.14
N VAL A 173 -7.53 -2.18 23.10
CA VAL A 173 -7.70 -2.83 24.38
C VAL A 173 -8.07 -1.81 25.48
N ASN A 174 -8.40 -0.57 25.07
CA ASN A 174 -8.74 0.52 26.02
C ASN A 174 -9.88 0.19 27.00
N SER A 175 -10.60 -0.89 26.77
CA SER A 175 -11.67 -1.34 27.63
C SER A 175 -11.37 -2.66 28.38
N HIS A 176 -10.17 -3.23 28.23
CA HIS A 176 -9.83 -4.46 28.91
C HIS A 176 -9.32 -4.19 30.34
N PRO A 177 -9.79 -4.93 31.37
CA PRO A 177 -9.37 -4.69 32.74
C PRO A 177 -7.88 -4.93 33.00
N ASP A 178 -7.20 -5.69 32.16
CA ASP A 178 -5.77 -6.04 32.26
C ASP A 178 -4.92 -5.26 31.23
N ILE A 179 -5.26 -4.01 30.93
CA ILE A 179 -4.57 -3.22 29.91
C ILE A 179 -3.06 -3.11 30.13
N ASP A 180 -2.62 -3.09 31.39
CA ASP A 180 -1.20 -2.99 31.72
C ASP A 180 -0.46 -4.28 31.38
N ALA A 181 -1.09 -5.45 31.52
CA ALA A 181 -0.51 -6.73 31.12
C ALA A 181 -0.38 -6.87 29.59
N TRP A 182 -1.27 -6.22 28.84
CA TRP A 182 -1.22 -6.22 27.37
C TRP A 182 -0.26 -5.18 26.81
N ARG A 183 0.05 -4.13 27.55
CA ARG A 183 0.93 -3.05 27.10
C ARG A 183 2.34 -3.56 26.75
N ASP A 184 2.83 -4.51 27.51
CA ASP A 184 4.17 -5.10 27.28
C ASP A 184 4.21 -6.03 26.07
N CYS A 185 3.04 -6.42 25.52
CA CYS A 185 2.92 -7.24 24.31
C CYS A 185 2.72 -6.42 23.04
N LEU A 186 2.53 -5.10 23.14
CA LEU A 186 2.33 -4.24 21.96
C LEU A 186 3.64 -4.08 21.19
N ILE A 187 3.53 -4.15 19.87
CA ILE A 187 4.63 -3.84 18.95
C ILE A 187 4.36 -2.47 18.35
N PHE A 188 5.22 -1.50 18.63
CA PHE A 188 5.04 -0.15 18.09
C PHE A 188 5.09 -0.11 16.56
N ARG A 189 4.48 0.91 15.96
CA ARG A 189 4.37 1.04 14.50
C ARG A 189 5.73 1.08 13.80
N GLU A 190 6.73 1.69 14.43
CA GLU A 190 8.11 1.76 13.96
C GLU A 190 8.77 0.39 14.00
N GLU A 191 8.50 -0.40 15.03
CA GLU A 191 9.01 -1.76 15.17
C GLU A 191 8.41 -2.70 14.12
N LEU A 192 7.10 -2.57 13.83
CA LEU A 192 6.47 -3.33 12.74
C LEU A 192 7.16 -3.08 11.40
N ARG A 193 7.56 -1.82 11.13
CA ARG A 193 8.32 -1.47 9.93
C ARG A 193 9.74 -2.04 9.97
N ALA A 194 10.41 -1.95 11.12
CA ALA A 194 11.76 -2.46 11.29
C ALA A 194 11.81 -3.98 11.09
N ILE A 195 10.83 -4.72 11.64
CA ILE A 195 10.68 -6.16 11.44
C ILE A 195 10.52 -6.47 9.94
N GLY A 196 9.57 -5.81 9.27
CA GLY A 196 9.34 -5.99 7.84
C GLY A 196 10.58 -5.68 7.01
N SER A 197 11.30 -4.61 7.34
CA SER A 197 12.53 -4.20 6.67
C SER A 197 13.64 -5.24 6.83
N LYS A 198 13.80 -5.80 8.03
CA LYS A 198 14.81 -6.83 8.32
C LYS A 198 14.60 -8.10 7.52
N MET A 199 13.35 -8.51 7.33
CA MET A 199 12.99 -9.67 6.51
C MET A 199 13.34 -9.51 5.02
N THR A 200 13.54 -8.28 4.56
CA THR A 200 13.89 -7.97 3.16
C THR A 200 15.34 -7.56 2.98
N GLU A 201 16.11 -7.40 4.06
CA GLU A 201 17.49 -6.95 4.02
C GLU A 201 18.39 -8.00 3.36
N GLY A 202 19.19 -7.55 2.39
CA GLY A 202 20.09 -8.44 1.64
C GLY A 202 19.41 -9.34 0.61
N GLN A 203 18.08 -9.31 0.52
CA GLN A 203 17.35 -10.08 -0.48
C GLN A 203 17.36 -9.35 -1.83
N LYS A 204 17.51 -10.12 -2.91
CA LYS A 204 17.39 -9.61 -4.27
C LYS A 204 15.94 -9.69 -4.72
N ASP A 205 15.51 -8.68 -5.45
CA ASP A 205 14.17 -8.61 -6.02
C ASP A 205 13.04 -8.69 -4.97
N LEU A 206 11.91 -9.26 -5.36
CA LEU A 206 10.70 -9.45 -4.56
C LEU A 206 10.78 -10.74 -3.73
N THR A 207 11.79 -10.86 -2.90
CA THR A 207 11.95 -12.00 -2.01
C THR A 207 12.03 -11.54 -0.56
N ILE A 208 11.63 -12.42 0.33
CA ILE A 208 11.78 -12.25 1.77
C ILE A 208 12.71 -13.34 2.28
N LEU A 209 13.24 -13.14 3.48
CA LEU A 209 14.05 -14.13 4.16
C LEU A 209 13.28 -15.45 4.26
N ASP A 210 13.88 -16.55 3.85
CA ASP A 210 13.29 -17.88 3.95
C ASP A 210 13.28 -18.38 5.40
N PHE A 211 12.45 -19.40 5.66
CA PHE A 211 12.28 -19.94 7.01
C PHE A 211 13.58 -20.54 7.59
N GLY A 212 14.41 -21.17 6.76
CA GLY A 212 15.69 -21.74 7.20
C GLY A 212 16.63 -20.68 7.70
N SER A 213 16.91 -19.67 6.87
CA SER A 213 17.76 -18.53 7.23
C SER A 213 17.19 -17.74 8.41
N PHE A 214 15.88 -17.56 8.49
CA PHE A 214 15.22 -16.93 9.64
C PHE A 214 15.48 -17.73 10.94
N SER A 215 15.33 -19.04 10.90
CA SER A 215 15.57 -19.94 12.04
C SER A 215 17.03 -19.92 12.49
N GLU A 216 17.97 -19.88 11.54
CA GLU A 216 19.41 -19.76 11.82
C GLU A 216 19.76 -18.45 12.52
N ILE A 217 19.19 -17.32 12.07
CA ILE A 217 19.38 -16.02 12.72
C ILE A 217 18.91 -16.07 14.18
N LEU A 218 17.71 -16.63 14.42
CA LEU A 218 17.21 -16.77 15.80
C LEU A 218 18.06 -17.67 16.66
N GLN A 219 18.65 -18.73 16.10
CA GLN A 219 19.50 -19.66 16.82
C GLN A 219 20.91 -19.09 17.10
N SER A 220 21.44 -18.28 16.17
CA SER A 220 22.78 -17.68 16.29
C SER A 220 22.82 -16.51 17.26
N ASP A 221 21.69 -15.85 17.51
CA ASP A 221 21.57 -14.69 18.39
C ASP A 221 20.49 -14.92 19.47
N PRO A 222 20.70 -15.86 20.41
CA PRO A 222 19.70 -16.27 21.37
C PRO A 222 19.33 -15.19 22.40
N ASN A 223 20.15 -14.16 22.54
CA ASN A 223 19.90 -13.03 23.44
C ASN A 223 19.11 -11.89 22.77
N GLY A 224 19.08 -11.88 21.45
CA GLY A 224 18.44 -10.81 20.70
C GLY A 224 19.18 -9.47 20.78
N ASP A 225 20.51 -9.51 20.99
CA ASP A 225 21.33 -8.30 21.08
C ASP A 225 21.77 -7.81 19.69
N GLY A 226 21.68 -8.67 18.68
CA GLY A 226 22.11 -8.42 17.30
C GLY A 226 20.98 -8.41 16.28
N GLN A 227 21.13 -9.23 15.25
CA GLN A 227 20.20 -9.27 14.11
C GLN A 227 18.81 -9.82 14.48
N ALA A 228 18.74 -10.71 15.46
CA ALA A 228 17.50 -11.31 15.91
C ALA A 228 16.63 -10.39 16.77
N ARG A 229 17.12 -9.24 17.21
CA ARG A 229 16.41 -8.32 18.12
C ARG A 229 14.97 -8.03 17.65
N TRP A 230 14.80 -7.70 16.39
CA TRP A 230 13.50 -7.37 15.84
C TRP A 230 12.55 -8.57 15.74
N PHE A 231 13.10 -9.76 15.54
CA PHE A 231 12.31 -11.00 15.48
C PHE A 231 11.86 -11.44 16.88
N TYR A 232 12.68 -11.17 17.90
CA TYR A 232 12.25 -11.36 19.29
C TYR A 232 11.13 -10.41 19.69
N GLN A 233 11.16 -9.17 19.21
CA GLN A 233 10.05 -8.25 19.42
C GLN A 233 8.75 -8.80 18.83
N ALA A 234 8.80 -9.35 17.62
CA ALA A 234 7.65 -10.03 17.01
C ALA A 234 7.17 -11.27 17.79
N ALA A 235 8.04 -11.86 18.58
CA ALA A 235 7.73 -13.04 19.41
C ALA A 235 7.02 -12.69 20.72
N LEU A 236 7.00 -11.44 21.13
CA LEU A 236 6.28 -10.97 22.33
C LEU A 236 4.79 -10.80 22.05
N PHE A 237 4.43 -10.57 20.80
CA PHE A 237 3.03 -10.50 20.33
C PHE A 237 2.39 -11.88 20.30
#